data_fb2a670a83a44043be3fcb9dca5bac7d
#
_entry.id   fb2a670a83a44043be3fcb9dca5bac7d
#
_cell.length_a   1.000
_cell.length_b   1.000
_cell.length_c   1.000
_cell.angle_alpha   90.00
_cell.angle_beta   90.00
_cell.angle_gamma   90.00
#
_symmetry.space_group_name_H-M   'P 1'
#
loop_
_entity.id
_entity.type
_entity.pdbx_description
1 polymer ?
#
loop_
_entity_poly.entity_id
_entity_poly.type
_entity_poly.pdbx_seq_one_letter_code
_entity_poly.pdbx_strand_id
1 'polypeptide(L)' 'MLVSECCNAYPWKLEVYDDRLGICSECKEHSIFVEEEDQICGQ' A
#
# COMPACT_ATOMS: atom_id res chain seq x y z
N MET A 1 0.00 8.28 1.22
CA MET A 1 -0.94 7.23 1.05
C MET A 1 -0.24 5.92 1.06
N LEU A 2 -0.81 4.90 1.61
CA LEU A 2 -0.16 3.62 1.71
C LEU A 2 -0.47 2.76 0.49
N VAL A 3 0.51 2.05 0.00
CA VAL A 3 0.32 1.16 -1.14
C VAL A 3 1.01 -0.17 -0.83
N SER A 4 0.56 -1.22 -1.45
CA SER A 4 1.09 -2.54 -1.18
C SER A 4 2.46 -2.70 -1.82
N GLU A 5 3.32 -3.46 -1.18
CA GLU A 5 4.62 -3.68 -1.74
C GLU A 5 4.57 -4.63 -2.91
N CYS A 6 3.58 -5.46 -2.98
CA CYS A 6 3.53 -6.46 -4.04
C CYS A 6 3.04 -5.89 -5.36
N CYS A 7 2.03 -5.05 -5.34
CA CYS A 7 1.46 -4.54 -6.56
C CYS A 7 1.43 -3.03 -6.59
N ASN A 8 1.88 -2.38 -5.54
CA ASN A 8 1.91 -0.94 -5.46
C ASN A 8 0.48 -0.42 -5.59
N ALA A 9 -0.46 -1.10 -5.00
CA ALA A 9 -1.87 -0.75 -5.09
C ALA A 9 -2.40 -0.33 -3.75
N TYR A 10 -3.51 0.36 -3.73
CA TYR A 10 -4.10 0.80 -2.49
C TYR A 10 -4.64 -0.38 -1.70
N PRO A 11 -4.78 -0.26 -0.39
CA PRO A 11 -5.31 -1.36 0.39
C PRO A 11 -6.78 -1.58 0.07
N TRP A 12 -7.19 -2.84 0.09
CA TRP A 12 -8.57 -3.16 -0.19
C TRP A 12 -9.43 -2.62 0.92
N LYS A 13 -10.47 -1.89 0.57
CA LYS A 13 -11.36 -1.28 1.52
C LYS A 13 -10.62 -0.23 2.32
N LEU A 14 -9.48 0.17 1.91
CA LEU A 14 -8.66 1.19 2.56
C LEU A 14 -8.43 0.88 4.02
N GLU A 15 -8.29 -0.40 4.35
CA GLU A 15 -8.07 -0.81 5.72
C GLU A 15 -6.67 -1.37 5.88
N VAL A 16 -5.92 -0.83 6.80
CA VAL A 16 -4.57 -1.29 7.06
C VAL A 16 -4.43 -1.40 8.57
N TYR A 17 -3.85 -2.48 9.04
CA TYR A 17 -3.67 -2.70 10.45
C TYR A 17 -2.53 -1.85 10.98
N ASP A 18 -2.34 -1.88 12.28
CA ASP A 18 -1.31 -1.06 12.90
C ASP A 18 0.07 -1.37 12.37
N ASP A 19 0.32 -2.59 11.99
CA ASP A 19 1.63 -2.96 11.51
C ASP A 19 1.74 -2.73 10.02
N ARG A 20 0.85 -1.95 9.43
CA ARG A 20 0.85 -1.68 8.02
C ARG A 20 0.59 -2.94 7.22
N LEU A 21 -0.08 -3.89 7.82
CA LEU A 21 -0.43 -5.10 7.13
C LEU A 21 -1.87 -4.99 6.68
N GLY A 22 -2.15 -5.26 5.47
CA GLY A 22 -3.50 -5.19 4.94
C GLY A 22 -3.68 -6.10 3.76
N ILE A 23 -4.80 -5.96 3.07
CA ILE A 23 -5.09 -6.80 1.92
C ILE A 23 -4.89 -5.97 0.67
N CYS A 24 -4.07 -6.47 -0.22
CA CYS A 24 -3.83 -5.79 -1.48
C CYS A 24 -5.08 -5.86 -2.34
N SER A 25 -5.49 -4.76 -2.95
CA SER A 25 -6.69 -4.77 -3.75
C SER A 25 -6.47 -5.42 -5.10
N GLU A 26 -5.22 -5.58 -5.51
CA GLU A 26 -4.96 -6.19 -6.80
C GLU A 26 -4.87 -7.71 -6.69
N CYS A 27 -4.09 -8.22 -5.80
CA CYS A 27 -3.93 -9.66 -5.69
C CYS A 27 -4.77 -10.24 -4.56
N LYS A 28 -5.39 -9.40 -3.75
CA LYS A 28 -6.24 -9.86 -2.67
C LYS A 28 -5.51 -10.73 -1.67
N GLU A 29 -4.27 -10.45 -1.44
CA GLU A 29 -3.51 -11.21 -0.47
C GLU A 29 -2.92 -10.25 0.54
N HIS A 30 -2.52 -10.76 1.68
CA HIS A 30 -1.92 -9.94 2.70
C HIS A 30 -0.61 -9.38 2.20
N SER A 31 -0.36 -8.14 2.48
CA SER A 31 0.85 -7.49 2.04
C SER A 31 1.18 -6.36 3.00
N ILE A 32 2.43 -5.99 3.04
CA ILE A 32 2.87 -4.87 3.85
C ILE A 32 2.64 -3.61 3.03
N PHE A 33 2.07 -2.60 3.64
CA PHE A 33 1.80 -1.35 2.95
C PHE A 33 2.79 -0.30 3.39
N VAL A 34 3.33 0.43 2.43
CA VAL A 34 4.35 1.44 2.71
C VAL A 34 3.84 2.78 2.18
N GLU A 35 4.40 3.84 2.71
CA GLU A 35 3.99 5.16 2.27
C GLU A 35 4.46 5.42 0.88
N GLU A 36 3.55 5.81 0.03
CA GLU A 36 3.93 6.12 -1.31
C GLU A 36 4.51 7.48 -1.35
N GLU A 37 5.77 7.66 -1.67
CA GLU A 37 6.33 8.91 -1.69
C GLU A 37 6.20 9.50 -2.97
N ASP A 38 5.76 10.61 -3.10
CA ASP A 38 5.48 11.21 -4.26
C ASP A 38 6.63 11.80 -4.73
N GLN A 39 7.49 11.37 -5.16
CA GLN A 39 8.60 11.86 -5.55
C GLN A 39 8.61 12.89 -6.39
N ILE A 40 8.35 13.63 -6.41
CA ILE A 40 8.32 14.70 -7.16
C ILE A 40 9.51 15.09 -7.45
N CYS A 41 10.14 15.02 -7.38
CA CYS A 41 11.08 15.47 -7.61
C CYS A 41 11.58 16.18 -8.09
N GLY A 42 11.50 16.49 -8.34
CA GLY A 42 11.82 17.17 -8.68
C GLY A 42 12.79 17.35 -8.67
N GLN A 43 13.10 17.26 -8.60
CA GLN A 43 13.86 17.39 -8.39
C GLN A 43 14.22 17.22 -8.66
#